data_3935bb8c3464c3aa64e0ce330dd7d6f7
#
_entry.id   3935bb8c3464c3aa64e0ce330dd7d6f7
#
_cell.length_a   1.000
_cell.length_b   1.000
_cell.length_c   1.000
_cell.angle_alpha   90.00
_cell.angle_beta   90.00
_cell.angle_gamma   90.00
#
_symmetry.space_group_name_H-M   'P 1'
#
loop_
_entity.id
_entity.type
_entity.pdbx_description
1 polymer ?
#
loop_
_entity_poly.entity_id
_entity_poly.type
_entity_poly.pdbx_seq_one_letter_code
_entity_poly.pdbx_strand_id
1 'polypeptide(L)'
;VTFPRGFLWGVSLAGFQFEMGDPEGRAIDPNTDWFAWVHDEKNIKRGVVSGDLPEHGIDYWHRFREDHALAQSLGMNAHRLNVEWSRVFPKPTFSVGVGVEREGDLAVGVDVDEGDLARLDELADKAAVQHYREVVEDLRARGFYVILNLVHFTLPLWLHDPIAARDTNLRKGPLGYADPRFPVEFAKFAAYVAWRFGDLVDTWSTFNEPSVVAESGFLGQARFPPGVVNLNGYRRAMLNIAQAHVLAYDLIKRFDRTRAYAGSPEPASVGVIHNIVPFHPLRPEREKDGAAARTGDYLHNRWIIQAVLDGVVNRSFNWRKEGEAVGRYREKLDWLGVNYYSRSVVAGKTGLLSLVTGLPAIPVLVEGYGYQCKPRSTSAAGRPTSDFGWEVYPEGLAEVLSVAVETRKPVMVTENGIADADDRLRPHYIALHLKTLEDFLEERRGAVTGYLHWALTDNYEWADGFRMRFGLFHVDLQTKKRTKRPSADLLARVIAEGAVPEEAIKEAREKLSLSK
;
A
#
# COMPACT_ATOMS: atom_id res chain seq x y z
N VAL A 1 29.37 -9.61 4.53
CA VAL A 1 27.98 -9.84 4.14
C VAL A 1 27.08 -9.10 5.12
N THR A 2 26.37 -8.12 4.67
CA THR A 2 25.66 -7.19 5.54
C THR A 2 24.18 -7.54 5.66
N PHE A 3 23.56 -8.02 4.59
CA PHE A 3 22.19 -8.54 4.66
C PHE A 3 22.18 -9.95 5.25
N PRO A 4 21.26 -10.26 6.19
CA PRO A 4 21.24 -11.55 6.87
C PRO A 4 20.87 -12.70 5.94
N ARG A 5 21.33 -13.92 6.28
CA ARG A 5 20.86 -15.12 5.59
C ARG A 5 19.36 -15.27 5.80
N GLY A 6 18.65 -15.64 4.74
CA GLY A 6 17.20 -15.77 4.77
C GLY A 6 16.45 -14.44 4.64
N PHE A 7 17.17 -13.35 4.39
CA PHE A 7 16.54 -12.07 4.06
C PHE A 7 15.65 -12.23 2.81
N LEU A 8 14.43 -11.71 2.88
CA LEU A 8 13.48 -11.82 1.77
C LEU A 8 13.72 -10.71 0.75
N TRP A 9 13.92 -11.12 -0.49
CA TRP A 9 14.11 -10.23 -1.62
C TRP A 9 13.01 -10.46 -2.65
N GLY A 10 12.34 -9.41 -3.08
CA GLY A 10 11.28 -9.60 -4.05
C GLY A 10 10.70 -8.31 -4.59
N VAL A 11 9.48 -8.44 -5.07
CA VAL A 11 8.70 -7.35 -5.67
C VAL A 11 7.29 -7.34 -5.10
N SER A 12 6.63 -6.19 -5.25
CA SER A 12 5.23 -5.99 -4.92
C SER A 12 4.44 -5.62 -6.17
N LEU A 13 3.18 -6.03 -6.22
CA LEU A 13 2.22 -5.59 -7.24
C LEU A 13 0.82 -5.42 -6.66
N ALA A 14 -0.05 -4.79 -7.43
CA ALA A 14 -1.47 -4.64 -7.13
C ALA A 14 -2.30 -5.07 -8.34
N GLY A 15 -3.40 -5.79 -8.09
CA GLY A 15 -4.20 -6.36 -9.16
C GLY A 15 -4.68 -5.35 -10.19
N PHE A 16 -5.33 -4.28 -9.76
CA PHE A 16 -5.84 -3.25 -10.65
C PHE A 16 -4.77 -2.61 -11.54
N GLN A 17 -3.56 -2.43 -11.02
CA GLN A 17 -2.46 -1.79 -11.74
C GLN A 17 -1.77 -2.70 -12.76
N PHE A 18 -1.90 -4.02 -12.63
CA PHE A 18 -1.08 -4.99 -13.37
C PHE A 18 -1.88 -6.00 -14.19
N GLU A 19 -3.09 -6.37 -13.77
CA GLU A 19 -3.78 -7.55 -14.31
C GLU A 19 -4.30 -7.39 -15.72
N MET A 20 -4.95 -6.26 -16.02
CA MET A 20 -5.61 -6.01 -17.30
C MET A 20 -4.61 -5.72 -18.42
N GLY A 21 -5.02 -5.93 -19.66
CA GLY A 21 -4.24 -5.51 -20.82
C GLY A 21 -4.16 -6.50 -21.98
N ASP A 22 -4.87 -7.62 -21.89
CA ASP A 22 -4.92 -8.55 -23.03
C ASP A 22 -5.69 -7.93 -24.22
N PRO A 23 -5.25 -8.18 -25.46
CA PRO A 23 -5.85 -7.56 -26.65
C PRO A 23 -7.33 -7.88 -26.86
N GLU A 24 -7.79 -9.05 -26.38
CA GLU A 24 -9.18 -9.48 -26.52
C GLU A 24 -10.07 -9.01 -25.35
N GLY A 25 -9.51 -8.33 -24.35
CA GLY A 25 -10.26 -7.78 -23.23
C GLY A 25 -10.84 -8.82 -22.25
N ARG A 26 -10.26 -10.03 -22.22
CA ARG A 26 -10.75 -11.13 -21.35
C ARG A 26 -10.46 -10.91 -19.87
N ALA A 27 -9.44 -10.11 -19.56
CA ALA A 27 -9.04 -9.82 -18.18
C ALA A 27 -9.66 -8.52 -17.63
N ILE A 28 -10.54 -7.86 -18.36
CA ILE A 28 -11.15 -6.61 -17.91
C ILE A 28 -12.04 -6.87 -16.68
N ASP A 29 -11.79 -6.10 -15.62
CA ASP A 29 -12.64 -6.03 -14.44
C ASP A 29 -13.27 -4.64 -14.32
N PRO A 30 -14.53 -4.47 -14.75
CA PRO A 30 -15.21 -3.18 -14.67
C PRO A 30 -15.87 -2.94 -13.30
N ASN A 31 -15.74 -3.86 -12.36
CA ASN A 31 -16.52 -3.89 -11.13
C ASN A 31 -15.84 -3.20 -9.94
N THR A 32 -14.81 -2.39 -10.17
CA THR A 32 -14.16 -1.59 -9.13
C THR A 32 -14.57 -0.13 -9.18
N ASP A 33 -14.49 0.52 -8.03
CA ASP A 33 -14.63 1.97 -7.91
C ASP A 33 -13.58 2.72 -8.75
N TRP A 34 -12.36 2.23 -8.81
CA TRP A 34 -11.30 2.81 -9.62
C TRP A 34 -11.54 2.69 -11.12
N PHE A 35 -12.14 1.59 -11.59
CA PHE A 35 -12.50 1.46 -13.00
C PHE A 35 -13.52 2.54 -13.40
N ALA A 36 -14.56 2.72 -12.60
CA ALA A 36 -15.53 3.80 -12.82
C ALA A 36 -14.87 5.18 -12.74
N TRP A 37 -13.93 5.37 -11.81
CA TRP A 37 -13.24 6.63 -11.56
C TRP A 37 -12.39 7.10 -12.74
N VAL A 38 -11.59 6.20 -13.31
CA VAL A 38 -10.67 6.52 -14.42
C VAL A 38 -11.38 6.60 -15.77
N HIS A 39 -12.58 6.03 -15.89
CA HIS A 39 -13.43 6.12 -17.09
C HIS A 39 -14.40 7.30 -17.05
N ASP A 40 -14.53 7.99 -15.91
CA ASP A 40 -15.46 9.09 -15.77
C ASP A 40 -15.03 10.28 -16.62
N GLU A 41 -15.91 10.71 -17.54
CA GLU A 41 -15.62 11.81 -18.48
C GLU A 41 -15.30 13.12 -17.78
N LYS A 42 -15.97 13.41 -16.69
CA LYS A 42 -15.75 14.63 -15.91
C LYS A 42 -14.36 14.62 -15.26
N ASN A 43 -13.93 13.47 -14.71
CA ASN A 43 -12.58 13.31 -14.16
C ASN A 43 -11.51 13.48 -15.26
N ILE A 44 -11.73 12.93 -16.44
CA ILE A 44 -10.82 13.05 -17.58
C ILE A 44 -10.72 14.50 -18.04
N LYS A 45 -11.85 15.15 -18.26
CA LYS A 45 -11.89 16.56 -18.70
C LYS A 45 -11.23 17.53 -17.73
N ARG A 46 -11.38 17.28 -16.43
CA ARG A 46 -10.78 18.11 -15.37
C ARG A 46 -9.32 17.79 -15.08
N GLY A 47 -8.76 16.77 -15.72
CA GLY A 47 -7.39 16.34 -15.46
C GLY A 47 -7.20 15.68 -14.10
N VAL A 48 -8.27 15.24 -13.45
CA VAL A 48 -8.19 14.44 -12.21
C VAL A 48 -7.52 13.11 -12.50
N VAL A 49 -7.81 12.52 -13.64
CA VAL A 49 -7.17 11.32 -14.17
C VAL A 49 -6.60 11.61 -15.57
N SER A 50 -5.60 10.82 -15.98
CA SER A 50 -4.85 11.07 -17.21
C SER A 50 -5.63 10.83 -18.51
N GLY A 51 -6.67 10.01 -18.45
CA GLY A 51 -7.36 9.50 -19.64
C GLY A 51 -6.82 8.18 -20.16
N ASP A 52 -5.66 7.72 -19.69
CA ASP A 52 -5.20 6.35 -19.94
C ASP A 52 -6.13 5.37 -19.22
N LEU A 53 -6.37 4.21 -19.84
CA LEU A 53 -7.31 3.22 -19.33
C LEU A 53 -6.59 1.92 -18.94
N PRO A 54 -6.92 1.33 -17.78
CA PRO A 54 -6.21 0.16 -17.27
C PRO A 54 -6.35 -1.08 -18.15
N GLU A 55 -7.41 -1.19 -18.93
CA GLU A 55 -7.62 -2.29 -19.88
C GLU A 55 -6.57 -2.34 -21.00
N HIS A 56 -5.78 -1.29 -21.19
CA HIS A 56 -4.63 -1.25 -22.11
C HIS A 56 -3.30 -1.54 -21.43
N GLY A 57 -3.33 -2.15 -20.25
CA GLY A 57 -2.17 -2.38 -19.41
C GLY A 57 -1.28 -3.54 -19.86
N ILE A 58 -0.60 -4.12 -18.89
CA ILE A 58 0.51 -5.03 -19.13
C ILE A 58 0.14 -6.52 -19.19
N ASP A 59 -1.13 -6.84 -18.86
CA ASP A 59 -1.67 -8.20 -18.90
C ASP A 59 -0.96 -9.21 -17.99
N TYR A 60 -0.76 -8.83 -16.73
CA TYR A 60 -0.26 -9.79 -15.73
C TYR A 60 -1.20 -10.99 -15.57
N TRP A 61 -2.50 -10.79 -15.77
CA TRP A 61 -3.50 -11.85 -15.63
C TRP A 61 -3.15 -13.10 -16.43
N HIS A 62 -2.67 -12.94 -17.68
CA HIS A 62 -2.26 -14.06 -18.55
C HIS A 62 -0.75 -14.32 -18.53
N ARG A 63 0.07 -13.29 -18.19
CA ARG A 63 1.53 -13.34 -18.29
C ARG A 63 2.24 -13.53 -16.95
N PHE A 64 1.51 -13.89 -15.90
CA PHE A 64 2.07 -14.01 -14.57
C PHE A 64 3.24 -15.00 -14.50
N ARG A 65 3.19 -16.12 -15.24
CA ARG A 65 4.30 -17.10 -15.26
C ARG A 65 5.58 -16.51 -15.84
N GLU A 66 5.45 -15.72 -16.90
CA GLU A 66 6.57 -14.98 -17.48
C GLU A 66 7.18 -13.99 -16.47
N ASP A 67 6.34 -13.20 -15.82
CA ASP A 67 6.79 -12.21 -14.85
C ASP A 67 7.41 -12.87 -13.60
N HIS A 68 6.85 -13.96 -13.11
CA HIS A 68 7.44 -14.73 -12.01
C HIS A 68 8.82 -15.30 -12.39
N ALA A 69 8.96 -15.76 -13.63
CA ALA A 69 10.26 -16.24 -14.13
C ALA A 69 11.30 -15.11 -14.19
N LEU A 70 10.89 -13.90 -14.59
CA LEU A 70 11.77 -12.72 -14.58
C LEU A 70 12.23 -12.38 -13.16
N ALA A 71 11.33 -12.34 -12.19
CA ALA A 71 11.68 -12.11 -10.79
C ALA A 71 12.64 -13.21 -10.27
N GLN A 72 12.37 -14.45 -10.57
CA GLN A 72 13.23 -15.59 -10.21
C GLN A 72 14.63 -15.45 -10.80
N SER A 73 14.74 -14.99 -12.04
CA SER A 73 16.03 -14.78 -12.72
C SER A 73 16.90 -13.73 -12.05
N LEU A 74 16.31 -12.81 -11.29
CA LEU A 74 17.03 -11.82 -10.51
C LEU A 74 17.48 -12.33 -9.13
N GLY A 75 17.16 -13.57 -8.80
CA GLY A 75 17.49 -14.16 -7.48
C GLY A 75 16.46 -13.86 -6.40
N MET A 76 15.30 -13.35 -6.75
CA MET A 76 14.24 -13.05 -5.80
C MET A 76 13.60 -14.30 -5.23
N ASN A 77 13.18 -14.24 -3.97
CA ASN A 77 12.59 -15.34 -3.21
C ASN A 77 11.29 -14.97 -2.48
N ALA A 78 10.78 -13.77 -2.70
CA ALA A 78 9.54 -13.28 -2.10
C ALA A 78 8.72 -12.50 -3.11
N HIS A 79 7.41 -12.49 -2.92
CA HIS A 79 6.49 -11.78 -3.79
C HIS A 79 5.24 -11.36 -3.02
N ARG A 80 4.87 -10.08 -3.14
CA ARG A 80 3.64 -9.58 -2.56
C ARG A 80 2.65 -9.23 -3.66
N LEU A 81 1.43 -9.72 -3.53
CA LEU A 81 0.32 -9.42 -4.44
C LEU A 81 -0.97 -9.35 -3.64
N ASN A 82 -2.07 -9.01 -4.31
CA ASN A 82 -3.39 -9.08 -3.73
C ASN A 82 -4.35 -9.87 -4.62
N VAL A 83 -5.45 -10.33 -4.03
CA VAL A 83 -6.63 -10.82 -4.74
C VAL A 83 -7.64 -9.67 -4.81
N GLU A 84 -8.12 -9.34 -6.01
CA GLU A 84 -9.09 -8.25 -6.17
C GLU A 84 -10.46 -8.66 -5.60
N TRP A 85 -10.94 -7.91 -4.64
CA TRP A 85 -12.22 -8.14 -3.99
C TRP A 85 -13.37 -8.19 -5.00
N SER A 86 -13.38 -7.26 -5.95
CA SER A 86 -14.37 -7.19 -7.03
C SER A 86 -14.40 -8.40 -7.96
N ARG A 87 -13.24 -9.04 -8.17
CA ARG A 87 -13.17 -10.26 -8.98
C ARG A 87 -13.67 -11.49 -8.23
N VAL A 88 -13.35 -11.57 -6.95
CA VAL A 88 -13.82 -12.68 -6.11
C VAL A 88 -15.32 -12.55 -5.85
N PHE A 89 -15.78 -11.35 -5.56
CA PHE A 89 -17.19 -11.05 -5.32
C PHE A 89 -17.70 -9.93 -6.24
N PRO A 90 -18.01 -10.24 -7.49
CA PRO A 90 -18.62 -9.26 -8.40
C PRO A 90 -20.05 -8.88 -7.99
N LYS A 91 -20.69 -9.69 -7.15
CA LYS A 91 -22.03 -9.48 -6.59
C LYS A 91 -21.94 -9.12 -5.10
N PRO A 92 -22.90 -8.32 -4.59
CA PRO A 92 -22.92 -7.97 -3.17
C PRO A 92 -23.02 -9.18 -2.24
N THR A 93 -22.37 -9.11 -1.11
CA THR A 93 -22.42 -10.11 -0.05
C THR A 93 -23.34 -9.72 1.12
N PHE A 94 -24.13 -8.68 0.96
CA PHE A 94 -25.03 -8.18 2.01
C PHE A 94 -26.05 -9.21 2.48
N SER A 95 -26.46 -10.13 1.60
CA SER A 95 -27.45 -11.18 1.90
C SER A 95 -26.92 -12.25 2.86
N VAL A 96 -25.62 -12.37 3.03
CA VAL A 96 -25.04 -13.29 4.00
C VAL A 96 -24.97 -12.59 5.36
N GLY A 97 -26.01 -12.79 6.18
CA GLY A 97 -26.08 -12.19 7.51
C GLY A 97 -25.13 -12.89 8.49
N VAL A 98 -24.43 -12.09 9.29
CA VAL A 98 -23.51 -12.58 10.33
C VAL A 98 -23.75 -11.83 11.63
N GLY A 99 -23.46 -12.50 12.76
CA GLY A 99 -23.52 -11.85 14.08
C GLY A 99 -22.38 -10.86 14.24
N VAL A 100 -22.66 -9.68 14.79
CA VAL A 100 -21.70 -8.63 15.05
C VAL A 100 -21.72 -8.26 16.53
N GLU A 101 -20.58 -8.37 17.20
CA GLU A 101 -20.39 -7.86 18.55
C GLU A 101 -19.89 -6.41 18.48
N ARG A 102 -20.46 -5.56 19.33
CA ARG A 102 -20.12 -4.14 19.38
C ARG A 102 -19.79 -3.67 20.79
N GLU A 103 -18.87 -2.74 20.87
CA GLU A 103 -18.63 -1.87 22.02
C GLU A 103 -19.00 -0.45 21.60
N GLY A 104 -20.15 0.05 22.07
CA GLY A 104 -20.72 1.29 21.53
C GLY A 104 -21.04 1.15 20.05
N ASP A 105 -20.50 2.04 19.25
CA ASP A 105 -20.65 2.05 17.78
C ASP A 105 -19.56 1.27 17.05
N LEU A 106 -18.54 0.79 17.77
CA LEU A 106 -17.43 0.04 17.16
C LEU A 106 -17.74 -1.46 17.11
N ALA A 107 -17.61 -2.05 15.95
CA ALA A 107 -17.59 -3.49 15.79
C ALA A 107 -16.28 -4.04 16.38
N VAL A 108 -16.38 -5.05 17.26
CA VAL A 108 -15.23 -5.67 17.92
C VAL A 108 -15.11 -7.16 17.62
N GLY A 109 -16.14 -7.78 17.07
CA GLY A 109 -16.14 -9.18 16.65
C GLY A 109 -17.21 -9.46 15.62
N VAL A 110 -16.94 -10.39 14.72
CA VAL A 110 -17.90 -10.89 13.74
C VAL A 110 -17.89 -12.42 13.82
N ASP A 111 -19.06 -13.00 13.95
CA ASP A 111 -19.21 -14.45 13.96
C ASP A 111 -19.52 -14.94 12.54
N VAL A 112 -18.54 -15.61 11.94
CA VAL A 112 -18.64 -16.25 10.64
C VAL A 112 -18.46 -17.76 10.84
N ASP A 113 -19.44 -18.55 10.43
CA ASP A 113 -19.37 -20.00 10.53
C ASP A 113 -19.16 -20.65 9.14
N GLU A 114 -19.03 -21.98 9.11
CA GLU A 114 -18.86 -22.74 7.87
C GLU A 114 -20.06 -22.62 6.93
N GLY A 115 -21.25 -22.48 7.48
CA GLY A 115 -22.47 -22.23 6.71
C GLY A 115 -22.44 -20.88 6.00
N ASP A 116 -21.92 -19.85 6.68
CA ASP A 116 -21.71 -18.53 6.09
C ASP A 116 -20.67 -18.59 4.96
N LEU A 117 -19.57 -19.32 5.16
CA LEU A 117 -18.56 -19.50 4.12
C LEU A 117 -19.14 -20.23 2.90
N ALA A 118 -20.00 -21.23 3.09
CA ALA A 118 -20.68 -21.92 1.99
C ALA A 118 -21.60 -20.96 1.20
N ARG A 119 -22.34 -20.11 1.89
CA ARG A 119 -23.19 -19.07 1.24
C ARG A 119 -22.34 -18.02 0.51
N LEU A 120 -21.23 -17.61 1.08
CA LEU A 120 -20.28 -16.72 0.40
C LEU A 120 -19.69 -17.38 -0.86
N ASP A 121 -19.35 -18.67 -0.79
CA ASP A 121 -18.83 -19.41 -1.93
C ASP A 121 -19.82 -19.49 -3.09
N GLU A 122 -21.11 -19.56 -2.83
CA GLU A 122 -22.15 -19.51 -3.85
C GLU A 122 -22.19 -18.15 -4.59
N LEU A 123 -21.83 -17.06 -3.90
CA LEU A 123 -21.77 -15.71 -4.48
C LEU A 123 -20.44 -15.42 -5.18
N ALA A 124 -19.40 -16.16 -4.85
CA ALA A 124 -18.07 -15.94 -5.38
C ALA A 124 -17.96 -16.35 -6.86
N ASP A 125 -17.12 -15.62 -7.60
CA ASP A 125 -16.68 -16.06 -8.91
C ASP A 125 -15.57 -17.11 -8.74
N LYS A 126 -15.96 -18.38 -8.87
CA LYS A 126 -15.05 -19.51 -8.65
C LYS A 126 -13.93 -19.58 -9.68
N ALA A 127 -14.17 -19.10 -10.90
CA ALA A 127 -13.13 -19.02 -11.92
C ALA A 127 -12.03 -18.01 -11.54
N ALA A 128 -12.43 -16.87 -10.98
CA ALA A 128 -11.48 -15.89 -10.45
C ALA A 128 -10.68 -16.44 -9.27
N VAL A 129 -11.34 -17.09 -8.33
CA VAL A 129 -10.68 -17.75 -7.18
C VAL A 129 -9.66 -18.78 -7.67
N GLN A 130 -10.05 -19.63 -8.62
CA GLN A 130 -9.16 -20.65 -9.18
C GLN A 130 -7.96 -20.01 -9.89
N HIS A 131 -8.17 -18.92 -10.63
CA HIS A 131 -7.09 -18.19 -11.28
C HIS A 131 -6.07 -17.66 -10.26
N TYR A 132 -6.53 -17.03 -9.18
CA TYR A 132 -5.64 -16.55 -8.12
C TYR A 132 -4.90 -17.69 -7.41
N ARG A 133 -5.53 -18.83 -7.24
CA ARG A 133 -4.86 -20.01 -6.72
C ARG A 133 -3.72 -20.44 -7.64
N GLU A 134 -3.95 -20.48 -8.95
CA GLU A 134 -2.90 -20.82 -9.94
C GLU A 134 -1.73 -19.83 -9.91
N VAL A 135 -2.01 -18.53 -9.75
CA VAL A 135 -0.97 -17.51 -9.63
C VAL A 135 -0.11 -17.75 -8.39
N VAL A 136 -0.73 -17.99 -7.24
CA VAL A 136 -0.03 -18.25 -5.98
C VAL A 136 0.72 -19.59 -6.02
N GLU A 137 0.10 -20.62 -6.58
CA GLU A 137 0.74 -21.94 -6.76
C GLU A 137 1.99 -21.87 -7.64
N ASP A 138 1.97 -21.06 -8.70
CA ASP A 138 3.15 -20.84 -9.54
C ASP A 138 4.29 -20.17 -8.77
N LEU A 139 3.98 -19.15 -7.96
CA LEU A 139 4.96 -18.53 -7.08
C LEU A 139 5.54 -19.54 -6.08
N ARG A 140 4.69 -20.37 -5.46
CA ARG A 140 5.12 -21.40 -4.53
C ARG A 140 6.01 -22.45 -5.20
N ALA A 141 5.64 -22.91 -6.38
CA ALA A 141 6.42 -23.88 -7.15
C ALA A 141 7.81 -23.36 -7.52
N ARG A 142 7.96 -22.05 -7.64
CA ARG A 142 9.24 -21.38 -7.90
C ARG A 142 10.05 -21.07 -6.64
N GLY A 143 9.54 -21.42 -5.45
CA GLY A 143 10.22 -21.19 -4.19
C GLY A 143 10.02 -19.80 -3.58
N PHE A 144 9.04 -19.03 -4.05
CA PHE A 144 8.74 -17.73 -3.47
C PHE A 144 7.99 -17.84 -2.15
N TYR A 145 8.38 -16.98 -1.22
CA TYR A 145 7.58 -16.67 -0.04
C TYR A 145 6.51 -15.64 -0.41
N VAL A 146 5.24 -16.00 -0.28
CA VAL A 146 4.12 -15.17 -0.73
C VAL A 146 3.55 -14.36 0.43
N ILE A 147 3.43 -13.06 0.23
CA ILE A 147 2.68 -12.14 1.08
C ILE A 147 1.39 -11.80 0.35
N LEU A 148 0.24 -12.19 0.93
CA LEU A 148 -1.06 -11.92 0.32
C LEU A 148 -1.75 -10.75 1.01
N ASN A 149 -1.89 -9.66 0.27
CA ASN A 149 -2.64 -8.49 0.69
C ASN A 149 -4.10 -8.61 0.26
N LEU A 150 -5.05 -8.11 1.05
CA LEU A 150 -6.48 -8.23 0.74
C LEU A 150 -6.99 -7.06 -0.09
N VAL A 151 -6.70 -5.83 0.31
CA VAL A 151 -7.16 -4.63 -0.41
C VAL A 151 -5.99 -3.69 -0.71
N HIS A 152 -5.82 -3.41 -2.00
CA HIS A 152 -4.88 -2.43 -2.51
C HIS A 152 -5.66 -1.29 -3.20
N PHE A 153 -6.28 -0.43 -2.39
CA PHE A 153 -7.10 0.73 -2.72
C PHE A 153 -8.49 0.40 -3.29
N THR A 154 -8.58 -0.52 -4.24
CA THR A 154 -9.80 -0.79 -5.01
C THR A 154 -10.87 -1.50 -4.19
N LEU A 155 -12.11 -1.04 -4.33
CA LEU A 155 -13.29 -1.62 -3.72
C LEU A 155 -14.32 -2.02 -4.80
N PRO A 156 -15.16 -3.04 -4.53
CA PRO A 156 -16.25 -3.38 -5.44
C PRO A 156 -17.24 -2.21 -5.63
N LEU A 157 -17.77 -2.05 -6.83
CA LEU A 157 -18.80 -1.03 -7.11
C LEU A 157 -20.06 -1.20 -6.25
N TRP A 158 -20.40 -2.43 -5.87
CA TRP A 158 -21.55 -2.64 -5.01
C TRP A 158 -21.35 -2.12 -3.58
N LEU A 159 -20.09 -1.82 -3.19
CA LEU A 159 -19.75 -1.20 -1.90
C LEU A 159 -19.35 0.28 -2.05
N HIS A 160 -18.95 0.70 -3.24
CA HIS A 160 -18.53 2.07 -3.50
C HIS A 160 -18.95 2.54 -4.88
N ASP A 161 -19.91 3.46 -4.93
CA ASP A 161 -20.20 4.25 -6.12
C ASP A 161 -19.46 5.59 -6.02
N PRO A 162 -18.27 5.71 -6.63
CA PRO A 162 -17.42 6.88 -6.41
C PRO A 162 -17.98 8.14 -7.07
N ILE A 163 -18.75 7.99 -8.13
CA ILE A 163 -19.32 9.11 -8.87
C ILE A 163 -20.50 9.72 -8.11
N ALA A 164 -21.43 8.89 -7.64
CA ALA A 164 -22.53 9.35 -6.81
C ALA A 164 -22.04 9.97 -5.50
N ALA A 165 -21.05 9.34 -4.86
CA ALA A 165 -20.43 9.86 -3.64
C ALA A 165 -19.74 11.21 -3.88
N ARG A 166 -18.99 11.36 -4.98
CA ARG A 166 -18.35 12.61 -5.38
C ARG A 166 -19.39 13.71 -5.60
N ASP A 167 -20.38 13.44 -6.45
CA ASP A 167 -21.35 14.46 -6.91
C ASP A 167 -22.28 14.94 -5.80
N THR A 168 -22.47 14.16 -4.75
CA THR A 168 -23.35 14.49 -3.62
C THR A 168 -22.61 14.79 -2.32
N ASN A 169 -21.28 14.85 -2.35
CA ASN A 169 -20.44 14.96 -1.16
C ASN A 169 -20.87 13.95 -0.07
N LEU A 170 -20.89 12.67 -0.43
CA LEU A 170 -21.20 11.51 0.41
C LEU A 170 -22.67 11.38 0.87
N ARG A 171 -23.61 12.13 0.27
CA ARG A 171 -25.04 11.95 0.61
C ARG A 171 -25.67 10.75 -0.07
N LYS A 172 -25.14 10.32 -1.21
CA LYS A 172 -25.55 9.11 -1.93
C LYS A 172 -24.38 8.16 -2.06
N GLY A 173 -24.64 6.91 -1.73
CA GLY A 173 -23.63 5.85 -1.79
C GLY A 173 -23.98 4.76 -2.79
N PRO A 174 -23.39 3.57 -2.59
CA PRO A 174 -22.56 3.17 -1.43
C PRO A 174 -21.26 3.99 -1.31
N LEU A 175 -20.76 4.11 -0.07
CA LEU A 175 -19.74 5.10 0.29
C LEU A 175 -18.32 4.53 0.44
N GLY A 176 -18.11 3.27 0.08
CA GLY A 176 -16.78 2.66 0.16
C GLY A 176 -16.21 2.62 1.57
N TYR A 177 -15.03 3.17 1.76
CA TYR A 177 -14.39 3.20 3.09
C TYR A 177 -15.20 3.94 4.15
N ALA A 178 -16.01 4.91 3.77
CA ALA A 178 -16.91 5.64 4.67
C ALA A 178 -18.29 4.98 4.83
N ASP A 179 -18.57 3.89 4.11
CA ASP A 179 -19.84 3.17 4.22
C ASP A 179 -19.92 2.43 5.56
N PRO A 180 -21.03 2.54 6.31
CA PRO A 180 -21.16 1.85 7.59
C PRO A 180 -21.11 0.32 7.50
N ARG A 181 -21.36 -0.26 6.32
CA ARG A 181 -21.29 -1.70 6.07
C ARG A 181 -19.87 -2.20 5.79
N PHE A 182 -18.95 -1.29 5.49
CA PHE A 182 -17.59 -1.65 5.07
C PHE A 182 -16.88 -2.62 6.02
N PRO A 183 -16.83 -2.37 7.35
CA PRO A 183 -16.08 -3.25 8.25
C PRO A 183 -16.56 -4.71 8.22
N VAL A 184 -17.86 -4.93 8.23
CA VAL A 184 -18.44 -6.28 8.27
C VAL A 184 -18.31 -6.97 6.92
N GLU A 185 -18.57 -6.28 5.81
CA GLU A 185 -18.40 -6.85 4.47
C GLU A 185 -16.93 -7.20 4.17
N PHE A 186 -16.00 -6.33 4.59
CA PHE A 186 -14.57 -6.65 4.49
C PHE A 186 -14.20 -7.88 5.34
N ALA A 187 -14.73 -7.98 6.54
CA ALA A 187 -14.49 -9.14 7.42
C ALA A 187 -14.94 -10.45 6.78
N LYS A 188 -16.11 -10.47 6.12
CA LYS A 188 -16.58 -11.63 5.35
C LYS A 188 -15.63 -11.97 4.20
N PHE A 189 -15.17 -10.97 3.46
CA PHE A 189 -14.20 -11.16 2.39
C PHE A 189 -12.89 -11.77 2.92
N ALA A 190 -12.38 -11.22 4.02
CA ALA A 190 -11.16 -11.72 4.67
C ALA A 190 -11.30 -13.17 5.13
N ALA A 191 -12.42 -13.51 5.78
CA ALA A 191 -12.72 -14.88 6.19
C ALA A 191 -12.74 -15.84 5.00
N TYR A 192 -13.42 -15.46 3.94
CA TYR A 192 -13.52 -16.26 2.73
C TYR A 192 -12.15 -16.50 2.07
N VAL A 193 -11.34 -15.45 1.91
CA VAL A 193 -10.01 -15.58 1.29
C VAL A 193 -9.07 -16.39 2.19
N ALA A 194 -9.11 -16.22 3.50
CA ALA A 194 -8.34 -17.05 4.43
C ALA A 194 -8.72 -18.52 4.32
N TRP A 195 -9.99 -18.80 4.22
CA TRP A 195 -10.50 -20.16 4.04
C TRP A 195 -10.08 -20.80 2.71
N ARG A 196 -10.05 -20.00 1.62
CA ARG A 196 -9.71 -20.49 0.27
C ARG A 196 -8.23 -20.52 -0.04
N PHE A 197 -7.39 -19.75 0.67
CA PHE A 197 -5.97 -19.57 0.37
C PHE A 197 -5.03 -19.86 1.54
N GLY A 198 -5.57 -20.20 2.73
CA GLY A 198 -4.75 -20.45 3.92
C GLY A 198 -3.78 -21.63 3.78
N ASP A 199 -4.07 -22.57 2.90
CA ASP A 199 -3.18 -23.68 2.56
C ASP A 199 -1.95 -23.25 1.75
N LEU A 200 -1.97 -22.07 1.16
CA LEU A 200 -0.92 -21.56 0.26
C LEU A 200 -0.06 -20.45 0.86
N VAL A 201 -0.56 -19.72 1.85
CA VAL A 201 0.13 -18.55 2.40
C VAL A 201 0.06 -18.53 3.92
N ASP A 202 1.10 -17.95 4.55
CA ASP A 202 1.19 -17.77 6.01
C ASP A 202 1.26 -16.30 6.41
N THR A 203 1.55 -15.40 5.46
CA THR A 203 1.69 -13.97 5.73
C THR A 203 0.63 -13.18 4.97
N TRP A 204 -0.19 -12.45 5.74
CA TRP A 204 -1.34 -11.70 5.29
C TRP A 204 -1.18 -10.23 5.59
N SER A 205 -1.69 -9.38 4.72
CA SER A 205 -1.93 -7.98 4.98
C SER A 205 -3.38 -7.65 4.67
N THR A 206 -4.02 -6.87 5.51
CA THR A 206 -5.42 -6.45 5.30
C THR A 206 -5.53 -5.32 4.29
N PHE A 207 -4.75 -4.27 4.48
CA PHE A 207 -4.80 -3.06 3.67
C PHE A 207 -3.42 -2.63 3.21
N ASN A 208 -3.39 -1.99 2.04
CA ASN A 208 -2.27 -1.19 1.59
C ASN A 208 -2.56 0.29 1.82
N GLU A 209 -1.68 0.95 2.56
CA GLU A 209 -1.65 2.42 2.75
C GLU A 209 -2.99 3.04 3.20
N PRO A 210 -3.53 2.63 4.35
CA PRO A 210 -4.84 3.11 4.81
C PRO A 210 -4.93 4.63 4.95
N SER A 211 -3.88 5.30 5.45
CA SER A 211 -3.88 6.77 5.59
C SER A 211 -3.90 7.47 4.24
N VAL A 212 -3.20 6.94 3.23
CA VAL A 212 -3.20 7.50 1.87
C VAL A 212 -4.60 7.47 1.28
N VAL A 213 -5.31 6.35 1.41
CA VAL A 213 -6.69 6.19 0.93
C VAL A 213 -7.61 7.24 1.56
N ALA A 214 -7.57 7.37 2.87
CA ALA A 214 -8.45 8.29 3.60
C ALA A 214 -8.13 9.77 3.29
N GLU A 215 -6.86 10.13 3.28
CA GLU A 215 -6.43 11.50 2.99
C GLU A 215 -6.70 11.87 1.53
N SER A 216 -6.32 11.01 0.60
CA SER A 216 -6.45 11.29 -0.84
C SER A 216 -7.90 11.27 -1.31
N GLY A 217 -8.75 10.46 -0.69
CA GLY A 217 -10.16 10.37 -1.05
C GLY A 217 -11.05 11.43 -0.41
N PHE A 218 -10.71 11.91 0.80
CA PHE A 218 -11.63 12.71 1.63
C PHE A 218 -11.10 14.07 2.08
N LEU A 219 -9.83 14.41 1.84
CA LEU A 219 -9.24 15.68 2.26
C LEU A 219 -8.83 16.61 1.11
N GLY A 220 -9.41 16.42 -0.09
CA GLY A 220 -9.34 17.40 -1.16
C GLY A 220 -8.25 17.24 -2.19
N GLN A 221 -7.50 16.16 -2.19
CA GLN A 221 -6.52 15.89 -3.26
C GLN A 221 -7.19 15.54 -4.60
N ALA A 222 -8.44 15.13 -4.58
CA ALA A 222 -9.32 14.84 -5.72
C ALA A 222 -8.86 13.71 -6.67
N ARG A 223 -7.68 13.14 -6.50
CA ARG A 223 -7.11 12.14 -7.42
C ARG A 223 -7.55 10.71 -7.11
N PHE A 224 -7.91 10.43 -5.86
CA PHE A 224 -8.47 9.16 -5.41
C PHE A 224 -9.99 9.27 -5.26
N PRO A 225 -10.75 8.21 -5.59
CA PRO A 225 -12.18 8.22 -5.33
C PRO A 225 -12.47 8.25 -3.81
N PRO A 226 -13.51 8.94 -3.33
CA PRO A 226 -14.47 9.72 -4.10
C PRO A 226 -14.08 11.18 -4.37
N GLY A 227 -12.85 11.60 -4.04
CA GLY A 227 -12.30 12.91 -4.39
C GLY A 227 -13.01 14.10 -3.77
N VAL A 228 -13.49 13.98 -2.55
CA VAL A 228 -14.26 15.01 -1.84
C VAL A 228 -13.43 15.70 -0.75
N VAL A 229 -13.90 16.87 -0.31
CA VAL A 229 -13.46 17.51 0.93
C VAL A 229 -14.53 17.28 1.98
N ASN A 230 -14.31 16.31 2.88
CA ASN A 230 -15.28 15.94 3.88
C ASN A 230 -14.56 15.36 5.11
N LEU A 231 -14.41 16.18 6.14
CA LEU A 231 -13.68 15.78 7.35
C LEU A 231 -14.37 14.62 8.09
N ASN A 232 -15.71 14.60 8.13
CA ASN A 232 -16.45 13.48 8.70
C ASN A 232 -16.27 12.20 7.90
N GLY A 233 -16.21 12.31 6.57
CA GLY A 233 -15.91 11.19 5.68
C GLY A 233 -14.52 10.61 5.94
N TYR A 234 -13.52 11.48 6.10
CA TYR A 234 -12.17 11.07 6.48
C TYR A 234 -12.15 10.30 7.81
N ARG A 235 -12.77 10.85 8.85
CA ARG A 235 -12.84 10.21 10.17
C ARG A 235 -13.54 8.86 10.11
N ARG A 236 -14.67 8.79 9.40
CA ARG A 236 -15.42 7.53 9.21
C ARG A 236 -14.59 6.50 8.45
N ALA A 237 -13.89 6.90 7.39
CA ALA A 237 -13.03 6.01 6.63
C ALA A 237 -11.92 5.41 7.52
N MET A 238 -11.23 6.23 8.30
CA MET A 238 -10.18 5.76 9.21
C MET A 238 -10.74 4.84 10.30
N LEU A 239 -11.86 5.20 10.93
CA LEU A 239 -12.52 4.35 11.92
C LEU A 239 -13.00 3.02 11.35
N ASN A 240 -13.55 3.04 10.15
CA ASN A 240 -14.00 1.84 9.46
C ASN A 240 -12.82 0.92 9.09
N ILE A 241 -11.71 1.49 8.64
CA ILE A 241 -10.50 0.70 8.32
C ILE A 241 -9.94 0.04 9.57
N ALA A 242 -9.89 0.75 10.70
CA ALA A 242 -9.46 0.18 11.97
C ALA A 242 -10.37 -0.98 12.41
N GLN A 243 -11.69 -0.79 12.37
CA GLN A 243 -12.66 -1.85 12.65
C GLN A 243 -12.47 -3.04 11.72
N ALA A 244 -12.41 -2.77 10.40
CA ALA A 244 -12.27 -3.81 9.37
C ALA A 244 -10.99 -4.64 9.59
N HIS A 245 -9.89 -4.00 9.90
CA HIS A 245 -8.62 -4.69 10.16
C HIS A 245 -8.73 -5.63 11.36
N VAL A 246 -9.27 -5.13 12.47
CA VAL A 246 -9.39 -5.92 13.71
C VAL A 246 -10.31 -7.13 13.50
N LEU A 247 -11.43 -6.94 12.83
CA LEU A 247 -12.36 -8.04 12.50
C LEU A 247 -11.70 -9.07 11.58
N ALA A 248 -11.01 -8.60 10.56
CA ALA A 248 -10.30 -9.46 9.62
C ALA A 248 -9.14 -10.22 10.28
N TYR A 249 -8.40 -9.57 11.17
CA TYR A 249 -7.33 -10.21 11.94
C TYR A 249 -7.83 -11.48 12.65
N ASP A 250 -8.92 -11.36 13.38
CA ASP A 250 -9.50 -12.50 14.13
C ASP A 250 -9.99 -13.61 13.18
N LEU A 251 -10.65 -13.24 12.08
CA LEU A 251 -11.19 -14.21 11.12
C LEU A 251 -10.12 -14.92 10.29
N ILE A 252 -9.07 -14.22 9.90
CA ILE A 252 -7.93 -14.84 9.23
C ILE A 252 -7.27 -15.86 10.15
N LYS A 253 -7.04 -15.52 11.42
CA LYS A 253 -6.52 -16.46 12.43
C LYS A 253 -7.40 -17.67 12.62
N ARG A 254 -8.73 -17.49 12.53
CA ARG A 254 -9.70 -18.57 12.68
C ARG A 254 -9.71 -19.54 11.50
N PHE A 255 -9.63 -19.04 10.28
CA PHE A 255 -9.84 -19.83 9.07
C PHE A 255 -8.56 -20.24 8.34
N ASP A 256 -7.42 -19.62 8.64
CA ASP A 256 -6.10 -20.09 8.21
C ASP A 256 -5.37 -20.76 9.39
N ARG A 257 -5.51 -22.07 9.49
CA ARG A 257 -4.83 -22.88 10.51
C ARG A 257 -3.78 -23.81 9.94
N THR A 258 -3.54 -23.73 8.64
CA THR A 258 -2.58 -24.56 7.94
C THR A 258 -1.25 -23.81 7.78
N ARG A 259 -0.18 -24.37 8.32
CA ARG A 259 1.15 -23.84 8.07
C ARG A 259 1.58 -24.21 6.65
N ALA A 260 1.63 -23.21 5.77
CA ALA A 260 1.93 -23.38 4.35
C ALA A 260 3.44 -23.53 4.09
N TYR A 261 4.26 -22.91 4.92
CA TYR A 261 5.73 -22.96 4.84
C TYR A 261 6.30 -23.58 6.09
N ALA A 262 7.20 -24.58 5.93
CA ALA A 262 7.77 -25.32 7.05
C ALA A 262 8.50 -24.44 8.08
N GLY A 263 9.08 -23.33 7.64
CA GLY A 263 9.80 -22.39 8.50
C GLY A 263 8.96 -21.32 9.17
N SER A 264 7.67 -21.24 8.85
CA SER A 264 6.78 -20.22 9.44
C SER A 264 6.53 -20.50 10.93
N PRO A 265 6.59 -19.46 11.79
CA PRO A 265 6.34 -19.63 13.22
C PRO A 265 4.87 -19.96 13.53
N GLU A 266 3.95 -19.50 12.70
CA GLU A 266 2.51 -19.70 12.87
C GLU A 266 1.80 -19.82 11.52
N PRO A 267 0.58 -20.40 11.47
CA PRO A 267 -0.17 -20.57 10.22
C PRO A 267 -0.58 -19.22 9.57
N ALA A 268 -0.90 -18.23 10.37
CA ALA A 268 -1.34 -16.92 9.88
C ALA A 268 -0.68 -15.79 10.66
N SER A 269 0.17 -15.04 9.97
CA SER A 269 0.75 -13.78 10.44
C SER A 269 0.04 -12.64 9.73
N VAL A 270 -0.66 -11.78 10.47
CA VAL A 270 -1.52 -10.72 9.92
C VAL A 270 -0.98 -9.35 10.24
N GLY A 271 -0.73 -8.57 9.20
CA GLY A 271 -0.21 -7.22 9.32
C GLY A 271 -0.97 -6.21 8.48
N VAL A 272 -0.41 -5.02 8.44
CA VAL A 272 -0.82 -3.91 7.56
C VAL A 272 0.40 -3.46 6.77
N ILE A 273 0.21 -3.16 5.51
CA ILE A 273 1.23 -2.51 4.68
C ILE A 273 0.96 -1.02 4.71
N HIS A 274 1.88 -0.26 5.28
CA HIS A 274 1.67 1.15 5.62
C HIS A 274 2.66 2.07 4.91
N ASN A 275 2.15 3.13 4.30
CA ASN A 275 3.00 4.21 3.83
C ASN A 275 3.41 5.06 5.02
N ILE A 276 4.68 5.06 5.35
CA ILE A 276 5.23 5.91 6.39
C ILE A 276 6.07 7.00 5.72
N VAL A 277 5.84 8.24 6.12
CA VAL A 277 6.45 9.42 5.52
C VAL A 277 7.17 10.22 6.59
N PRO A 278 8.44 10.59 6.39
CA PRO A 278 9.08 11.58 7.25
C PRO A 278 8.43 12.95 7.04
N PHE A 279 7.94 13.55 8.11
CA PHE A 279 7.41 14.92 8.08
C PHE A 279 8.42 15.86 8.71
N HIS A 280 9.03 16.71 7.89
CA HIS A 280 10.03 17.68 8.34
C HIS A 280 9.43 19.08 8.40
N PRO A 281 9.63 19.83 9.49
CA PRO A 281 9.22 21.24 9.52
C PRO A 281 10.08 22.06 8.57
N LEU A 282 9.47 22.97 7.81
CA LEU A 282 10.22 23.87 6.94
C LEU A 282 11.20 24.75 7.74
N ARG A 283 10.73 25.22 8.87
CA ARG A 283 11.49 26.08 9.80
C ARG A 283 11.45 25.42 11.17
N PRO A 284 12.48 24.61 11.51
CA PRO A 284 12.52 23.87 12.78
C PRO A 284 12.42 24.76 14.02
N GLU A 285 12.87 26.02 13.92
CA GLU A 285 12.80 27.01 14.99
C GLU A 285 11.41 27.61 15.21
N ARG A 286 10.47 27.38 14.29
CA ARG A 286 9.09 27.86 14.42
C ARG A 286 8.19 26.77 15.01
N GLU A 287 7.61 27.06 16.16
CA GLU A 287 6.76 26.12 16.89
C GLU A 287 5.60 25.59 16.04
N LYS A 288 4.95 26.45 15.25
CA LYS A 288 3.82 26.03 14.41
C LYS A 288 4.21 25.07 13.29
N ASP A 289 5.42 25.19 12.73
CA ASP A 289 5.91 24.26 11.72
C ASP A 289 6.25 22.91 12.36
N GLY A 290 6.83 22.91 13.55
CA GLY A 290 7.05 21.71 14.34
C GLY A 290 5.74 21.02 14.74
N ALA A 291 4.73 21.78 15.16
CA ALA A 291 3.40 21.25 15.48
C ALA A 291 2.71 20.65 14.26
N ALA A 292 2.85 21.28 13.08
CA ALA A 292 2.34 20.75 11.82
C ALA A 292 3.02 19.43 11.44
N ALA A 293 4.33 19.33 11.60
CA ALA A 293 5.07 18.08 11.35
C ALA A 293 4.60 16.95 12.27
N ARG A 294 4.37 17.23 13.57
CA ARG A 294 3.80 16.25 14.51
C ARG A 294 2.40 15.84 14.12
N THR A 295 1.56 16.76 13.66
CA THR A 295 0.20 16.46 13.18
C THR A 295 0.25 15.52 11.99
N GLY A 296 1.09 15.81 10.99
CA GLY A 296 1.27 14.95 9.82
C GLY A 296 1.77 13.55 10.23
N ASP A 297 2.80 13.48 11.04
CA ASP A 297 3.35 12.22 11.54
C ASP A 297 2.30 11.41 12.31
N TYR A 298 1.54 12.05 13.20
CA TYR A 298 0.51 11.35 13.97
C TYR A 298 -0.62 10.83 13.07
N LEU A 299 -1.21 11.67 12.24
CA LEU A 299 -2.36 11.30 11.43
C LEU A 299 -1.99 10.28 10.34
N HIS A 300 -0.88 10.51 9.67
CA HIS A 300 -0.46 9.66 8.55
C HIS A 300 0.21 8.38 9.00
N ASN A 301 1.17 8.48 9.92
CA ASN A 301 2.03 7.36 10.29
C ASN A 301 1.51 6.55 11.48
N ARG A 302 0.91 7.19 12.50
CA ARG A 302 0.73 6.57 13.82
C ARG A 302 -0.70 6.25 14.20
N TRP A 303 -1.68 6.98 13.71
CA TRP A 303 -3.06 6.83 14.18
C TRP A 303 -3.59 5.40 14.02
N ILE A 304 -3.44 4.81 12.84
CA ILE A 304 -3.94 3.46 12.57
C ILE A 304 -3.20 2.39 13.38
N ILE A 305 -1.89 2.53 13.52
CA ILE A 305 -1.06 1.61 14.30
C ILE A 305 -1.47 1.66 15.77
N GLN A 306 -1.66 2.86 16.33
CA GLN A 306 -2.15 3.05 17.70
C GLN A 306 -3.49 2.33 17.90
N ALA A 307 -4.41 2.44 16.96
CA ALA A 307 -5.73 1.82 17.05
C ALA A 307 -5.66 0.29 17.09
N VAL A 308 -4.86 -0.33 16.23
CA VAL A 308 -4.88 -1.78 16.03
C VAL A 308 -3.80 -2.53 16.83
N LEU A 309 -2.78 -1.84 17.32
CA LEU A 309 -1.73 -2.42 18.15
C LEU A 309 -1.93 -2.09 19.63
N ASP A 310 -2.09 -0.83 19.96
CA ASP A 310 -2.26 -0.38 21.34
C ASP A 310 -3.72 -0.50 21.81
N GLY A 311 -4.65 -0.66 20.91
CA GLY A 311 -6.08 -0.68 21.20
C GLY A 311 -6.61 0.67 21.67
N VAL A 312 -6.04 1.75 21.16
CA VAL A 312 -6.44 3.13 21.51
C VAL A 312 -6.97 3.83 20.27
N VAL A 313 -8.25 4.16 20.30
CA VAL A 313 -8.94 4.86 19.20
C VAL A 313 -9.08 6.33 19.55
N ASN A 314 -8.35 7.18 18.87
CA ASN A 314 -8.41 8.62 19.08
C ASN A 314 -9.40 9.26 18.10
N ARG A 315 -10.64 9.45 18.54
CA ARG A 315 -11.73 10.01 17.73
C ARG A 315 -11.57 11.50 17.44
N SER A 316 -10.74 12.20 18.24
CA SER A 316 -10.44 13.61 17.99
C SER A 316 -9.46 13.82 16.82
N PHE A 317 -8.70 12.79 16.46
CA PHE A 317 -7.61 12.88 15.48
C PHE A 317 -6.60 13.98 15.82
N ASN A 318 -6.42 14.22 17.12
CA ASN A 318 -5.53 15.23 17.64
C ASN A 318 -4.52 14.57 18.60
N TRP A 319 -3.25 14.61 18.24
CA TRP A 319 -2.18 13.97 19.00
C TRP A 319 -2.01 14.52 20.45
N ARG A 320 -2.58 15.68 20.72
CA ARG A 320 -2.57 16.30 22.07
C ARG A 320 -3.65 15.75 22.99
N LYS A 321 -4.57 14.95 22.47
CA LYS A 321 -5.68 14.38 23.24
C LYS A 321 -5.53 12.88 23.35
N GLU A 322 -5.93 12.36 24.49
CA GLU A 322 -5.97 10.92 24.71
C GLU A 322 -7.10 10.27 23.91
N GLY A 323 -6.85 9.05 23.45
CA GLY A 323 -7.84 8.23 22.79
C GLY A 323 -8.61 7.34 23.76
N GLU A 324 -9.66 6.72 23.25
CA GLU A 324 -10.47 5.73 23.94
C GLU A 324 -9.79 4.36 23.92
N ALA A 325 -9.65 3.72 25.07
CA ALA A 325 -9.14 2.35 25.13
C ALA A 325 -10.24 1.37 24.68
N VAL A 326 -9.93 0.55 23.69
CA VAL A 326 -10.77 -0.53 23.18
C VAL A 326 -9.97 -1.82 23.31
N GLY A 327 -10.21 -2.58 24.39
CA GLY A 327 -9.39 -3.73 24.74
C GLY A 327 -9.36 -4.81 23.65
N ARG A 328 -10.48 -5.02 22.94
CA ARG A 328 -10.59 -5.97 21.84
C ARG A 328 -9.79 -5.57 20.58
N TYR A 329 -9.27 -4.34 20.49
CA TYR A 329 -8.43 -3.87 19.39
C TYR A 329 -6.94 -4.04 19.67
N ARG A 330 -6.57 -4.31 20.93
CA ARG A 330 -5.17 -4.45 21.33
C ARG A 330 -4.50 -5.68 20.72
N GLU A 331 -3.24 -5.54 20.31
CA GLU A 331 -2.41 -6.61 19.76
C GLU A 331 -2.98 -7.27 18.50
N LYS A 332 -3.65 -6.49 17.65
CA LYS A 332 -4.17 -6.98 16.36
C LYS A 332 -3.22 -6.67 15.19
N LEU A 333 -1.92 -6.82 15.44
CA LEU A 333 -0.89 -6.60 14.43
C LEU A 333 0.29 -7.55 14.71
N ASP A 334 0.60 -8.44 13.77
CA ASP A 334 1.69 -9.39 13.90
C ASP A 334 2.97 -8.94 13.22
N TRP A 335 2.86 -8.11 12.19
CA TRP A 335 3.97 -7.55 11.44
C TRP A 335 3.54 -6.25 10.76
N LEU A 336 4.53 -5.44 10.35
CA LEU A 336 4.28 -4.17 9.67
C LEU A 336 5.06 -4.12 8.36
N GLY A 337 4.34 -3.87 7.25
CA GLY A 337 4.95 -3.50 5.98
C GLY A 337 5.15 -2.00 5.91
N VAL A 338 6.28 -1.59 5.36
CA VAL A 338 6.63 -0.18 5.16
C VAL A 338 6.81 0.09 3.68
N ASN A 339 5.97 0.97 3.13
CA ASN A 339 6.15 1.54 1.80
C ASN A 339 6.83 2.91 1.98
N TYR A 340 7.96 3.10 1.32
CA TYR A 340 8.70 4.36 1.37
C TYR A 340 9.16 4.79 -0.02
N TYR A 341 8.94 6.07 -0.34
CA TYR A 341 9.38 6.68 -1.61
C TYR A 341 10.12 7.99 -1.39
N SER A 342 9.56 8.90 -0.59
CA SER A 342 10.11 10.22 -0.35
C SER A 342 9.59 10.80 0.97
N ARG A 343 9.91 12.05 1.23
CA ARG A 343 9.51 12.79 2.44
C ARG A 343 8.42 13.84 2.16
N SER A 344 7.93 14.45 3.21
CA SER A 344 7.13 15.67 3.16
C SER A 344 7.79 16.75 4.02
N VAL A 345 7.87 17.96 3.49
CA VAL A 345 8.25 19.16 4.25
C VAL A 345 6.99 19.98 4.43
N VAL A 346 6.73 20.39 5.66
CA VAL A 346 5.48 21.08 6.02
C VAL A 346 5.73 22.40 6.73
N ALA A 347 4.85 23.36 6.46
CA ALA A 347 4.71 24.59 7.23
C ALA A 347 3.40 24.53 8.02
N GLY A 348 3.35 25.17 9.16
CA GLY A 348 2.17 25.22 10.01
C GLY A 348 1.25 26.37 9.63
N LYS A 349 -0.03 26.05 9.39
CA LYS A 349 -1.09 27.04 9.20
C LYS A 349 -2.02 27.03 10.40
N THR A 350 -2.30 28.20 10.96
CA THR A 350 -3.29 28.43 11.99
C THR A 350 -4.47 29.21 11.42
N GLY A 351 -5.63 29.16 12.07
CA GLY A 351 -6.84 29.84 11.63
C GLY A 351 -8.09 29.03 11.90
N LEU A 352 -9.15 29.26 11.12
CA LEU A 352 -10.46 28.63 11.34
C LEU A 352 -10.37 27.09 11.34
N LEU A 353 -9.62 26.50 10.42
CA LEU A 353 -9.50 25.05 10.32
C LEU A 353 -8.78 24.47 11.56
N SER A 354 -7.76 25.13 12.05
CA SER A 354 -7.08 24.76 13.29
C SER A 354 -8.02 24.84 14.51
N LEU A 355 -8.87 25.86 14.54
CA LEU A 355 -9.90 26.01 15.57
C LEU A 355 -10.96 24.91 15.52
N VAL A 356 -11.50 24.63 14.34
CA VAL A 356 -12.55 23.61 14.15
C VAL A 356 -12.04 22.20 14.43
N THR A 357 -10.81 21.88 14.07
CA THR A 357 -10.20 20.56 14.30
C THR A 357 -9.58 20.42 15.68
N GLY A 358 -9.33 21.52 16.37
CA GLY A 358 -8.60 21.55 17.64
C GLY A 358 -7.10 21.26 17.49
N LEU A 359 -6.59 21.15 16.26
CA LEU A 359 -5.18 20.92 15.99
C LEU A 359 -4.37 22.20 16.21
N PRO A 360 -3.16 22.12 16.80
CA PRO A 360 -2.35 23.31 17.07
C PRO A 360 -1.86 24.02 15.80
N ALA A 361 -1.67 23.29 14.73
CA ALA A 361 -1.38 23.80 13.41
C ALA A 361 -1.77 22.75 12.36
N ILE A 362 -2.24 23.22 11.21
CA ILE A 362 -2.56 22.36 10.07
C ILE A 362 -1.30 22.24 9.20
N PRO A 363 -0.86 21.02 8.84
CA PRO A 363 0.27 20.85 7.95
C PRO A 363 -0.08 21.29 6.53
N VAL A 364 0.77 22.17 5.98
CA VAL A 364 0.71 22.59 4.58
C VAL A 364 1.98 22.08 3.91
N LEU A 365 1.82 21.27 2.87
CA LEU A 365 2.93 20.74 2.10
C LEU A 365 3.66 21.87 1.38
N VAL A 366 4.99 21.92 1.51
CA VAL A 366 5.81 22.97 0.92
C VAL A 366 6.32 22.52 -0.44
N GLU A 367 6.05 23.33 -1.47
CA GLU A 367 6.54 23.08 -2.81
C GLU A 367 8.08 23.11 -2.86
N GLY A 368 8.63 22.26 -3.72
CA GLY A 368 10.08 22.14 -3.91
C GLY A 368 10.76 21.10 -3.04
N TYR A 369 10.03 20.39 -2.20
CA TYR A 369 10.55 19.32 -1.34
C TYR A 369 9.71 18.05 -1.44
N GLY A 370 10.34 16.91 -1.24
CA GLY A 370 9.67 15.63 -1.10
C GLY A 370 8.77 15.29 -2.28
N TYR A 371 7.51 14.99 -2.00
CA TYR A 371 6.51 14.69 -3.02
C TYR A 371 6.04 15.92 -3.82
N GLN A 372 6.45 17.13 -3.45
CA GLN A 372 5.95 18.39 -4.02
C GLN A 372 7.01 19.11 -4.87
N CYS A 373 7.69 18.35 -5.72
CA CYS A 373 8.69 18.90 -6.63
C CYS A 373 8.19 18.89 -8.08
N LYS A 374 8.89 19.62 -8.93
CA LYS A 374 8.70 19.54 -10.38
C LYS A 374 9.33 18.25 -10.91
N PRO A 375 8.67 17.57 -11.89
CA PRO A 375 9.25 16.41 -12.55
C PRO A 375 10.60 16.69 -13.18
N ARG A 376 11.52 15.73 -13.08
CA ARG A 376 12.85 15.74 -13.72
C ARG A 376 13.63 17.03 -13.45
N SER A 377 13.64 17.44 -12.21
CA SER A 377 14.19 18.71 -11.75
C SER A 377 15.11 18.50 -10.55
N THR A 378 15.44 19.58 -9.88
CA THR A 378 16.21 19.60 -8.63
C THR A 378 15.34 20.18 -7.52
N SER A 379 15.29 19.52 -6.37
CA SER A 379 14.56 20.01 -5.21
C SER A 379 15.20 21.26 -4.61
N ALA A 380 14.47 21.95 -3.74
CA ALA A 380 15.01 23.09 -2.99
C ALA A 380 16.21 22.71 -2.09
N ALA A 381 16.32 21.43 -1.73
CA ALA A 381 17.48 20.88 -1.02
C ALA A 381 18.62 20.44 -1.93
N GLY A 382 18.55 20.70 -3.24
CA GLY A 382 19.59 20.38 -4.21
C GLY A 382 19.61 18.91 -4.66
N ARG A 383 18.54 18.17 -4.44
CA ARG A 383 18.44 16.74 -4.79
C ARG A 383 17.66 16.53 -6.07
N PRO A 384 17.99 15.50 -6.86
CA PRO A 384 17.25 15.21 -8.08
C PRO A 384 15.82 14.74 -7.77
N THR A 385 14.94 14.97 -8.73
CA THR A 385 13.55 14.54 -8.66
C THR A 385 13.23 13.56 -9.77
N SER A 386 12.29 12.64 -9.50
CA SER A 386 11.84 11.62 -10.45
C SER A 386 10.98 12.18 -11.56
N ASP A 387 10.56 11.31 -12.48
CA ASP A 387 9.56 11.65 -13.51
C ASP A 387 8.23 12.07 -12.88
N PHE A 388 7.94 11.62 -11.67
CA PHE A 388 6.77 12.00 -10.87
C PHE A 388 6.94 13.36 -10.16
N GLY A 389 8.17 13.84 -10.03
CA GLY A 389 8.49 15.02 -9.24
C GLY A 389 8.72 14.69 -7.76
N TRP A 390 9.11 13.49 -7.43
CA TRP A 390 9.44 13.11 -6.07
C TRP A 390 10.94 13.23 -5.82
N GLU A 391 11.30 13.91 -4.75
CA GLU A 391 12.68 14.11 -4.32
C GLU A 391 13.33 12.78 -3.95
N VAL A 392 14.53 12.54 -4.45
CA VAL A 392 15.33 11.37 -4.04
C VAL A 392 15.91 11.64 -2.66
N TYR A 393 15.41 10.92 -1.65
CA TYR A 393 15.73 11.13 -0.25
C TYR A 393 16.00 9.79 0.47
N PRO A 394 17.16 9.15 0.22
CA PRO A 394 17.45 7.81 0.76
C PRO A 394 17.45 7.72 2.28
N GLU A 395 17.90 8.76 2.97
CA GLU A 395 17.96 8.85 4.44
C GLU A 395 16.59 8.67 5.10
N GLY A 396 15.54 9.05 4.39
CA GLY A 396 14.16 8.89 4.88
C GLY A 396 13.77 7.45 5.13
N LEU A 397 14.39 6.49 4.44
CA LEU A 397 14.13 5.08 4.70
C LEU A 397 14.52 4.69 6.14
N ALA A 398 15.65 5.14 6.63
CA ALA A 398 16.05 4.90 8.02
C ALA A 398 15.10 5.58 9.01
N GLU A 399 14.64 6.81 8.69
CA GLU A 399 13.67 7.52 9.53
C GLU A 399 12.36 6.74 9.67
N VAL A 400 11.79 6.27 8.56
CA VAL A 400 10.52 5.52 8.59
C VAL A 400 10.67 4.14 9.23
N LEU A 401 11.79 3.47 9.02
CA LEU A 401 12.07 2.21 9.70
C LEU A 401 12.23 2.41 11.22
N SER A 402 12.80 3.53 11.65
CA SER A 402 12.87 3.87 13.08
C SER A 402 11.48 4.04 13.71
N VAL A 403 10.53 4.58 12.98
CA VAL A 403 9.12 4.63 13.42
C VAL A 403 8.51 3.22 13.46
N ALA A 404 8.72 2.44 12.42
CA ALA A 404 8.13 1.11 12.30
C ALA A 404 8.59 0.16 13.41
N VAL A 405 9.87 0.18 13.78
CA VAL A 405 10.41 -0.72 14.82
C VAL A 405 9.94 -0.37 16.23
N GLU A 406 9.36 0.80 16.44
CA GLU A 406 8.70 1.15 17.71
C GLU A 406 7.56 0.18 18.04
N THR A 407 6.95 -0.44 17.03
CA THR A 407 5.89 -1.45 17.22
C THR A 407 6.38 -2.71 17.91
N ARG A 408 7.68 -2.98 17.92
CA ARG A 408 8.30 -4.22 18.39
C ARG A 408 7.83 -5.47 17.65
N LYS A 409 7.26 -5.29 16.46
CA LYS A 409 6.85 -6.37 15.56
C LYS A 409 7.85 -6.49 14.41
N PRO A 410 7.93 -7.65 13.76
CA PRO A 410 8.71 -7.78 12.52
C PRO A 410 8.30 -6.72 11.49
N VAL A 411 9.29 -6.12 10.83
CA VAL A 411 9.10 -5.09 9.82
C VAL A 411 9.65 -5.60 8.49
N MET A 412 8.95 -5.31 7.40
CA MET A 412 9.41 -5.57 6.03
C MET A 412 9.27 -4.30 5.21
N VAL A 413 10.27 -3.97 4.41
CA VAL A 413 10.11 -2.95 3.38
C VAL A 413 9.30 -3.58 2.25
N THR A 414 8.04 -3.17 2.12
CA THR A 414 7.10 -3.77 1.18
C THR A 414 6.97 -3.01 -0.13
N GLU A 415 7.42 -1.76 -0.18
CA GLU A 415 7.56 -0.99 -1.42
C GLU A 415 8.67 0.05 -1.26
N ASN A 416 9.48 0.15 -2.30
CA ASN A 416 10.47 1.21 -2.50
C ASN A 416 10.82 1.22 -3.98
N GLY A 417 10.83 2.38 -4.61
CA GLY A 417 11.07 2.49 -6.04
C GLY A 417 10.92 3.92 -6.55
N ILE A 418 11.10 4.09 -7.85
CA ILE A 418 11.13 5.39 -8.50
C ILE A 418 10.49 5.35 -9.88
N ALA A 419 9.72 6.39 -10.22
CA ALA A 419 9.26 6.63 -11.58
C ALA A 419 10.42 7.19 -12.41
N ASP A 420 10.93 6.40 -13.34
CA ASP A 420 12.10 6.75 -14.13
C ASP A 420 12.13 5.91 -15.42
N ALA A 421 11.48 6.41 -16.46
CA ALA A 421 11.32 5.68 -17.71
C ALA A 421 12.65 5.34 -18.38
N ASP A 422 13.64 6.21 -18.25
CA ASP A 422 14.96 6.08 -18.90
C ASP A 422 16.00 5.32 -18.05
N ASP A 423 15.63 4.88 -16.88
CA ASP A 423 16.55 4.25 -15.90
C ASP A 423 17.77 5.13 -15.54
N ARG A 424 17.59 6.43 -15.63
CA ARG A 424 18.64 7.43 -15.38
C ARG A 424 19.01 7.54 -13.90
N LEU A 425 18.00 7.45 -13.02
CA LEU A 425 18.14 7.59 -11.58
C LEU A 425 17.97 6.26 -10.83
N ARG A 426 17.22 5.33 -11.37
CA ARG A 426 16.84 4.10 -10.64
C ARG A 426 18.03 3.28 -10.12
N PRO A 427 19.11 3.05 -10.87
CA PRO A 427 20.26 2.34 -10.34
C PRO A 427 20.84 3.02 -9.09
N HIS A 428 20.95 4.34 -9.13
CA HIS A 428 21.49 5.14 -8.03
C HIS A 428 20.54 5.22 -6.84
N TYR A 429 19.23 5.31 -7.12
CA TYR A 429 18.18 5.25 -6.12
C TYR A 429 18.22 3.92 -5.35
N ILE A 430 18.29 2.81 -6.05
CA ILE A 430 18.39 1.47 -5.47
C ILE A 430 19.66 1.34 -4.63
N ALA A 431 20.81 1.74 -5.16
CA ALA A 431 22.07 1.64 -4.44
C ALA A 431 22.04 2.39 -3.10
N LEU A 432 21.53 3.62 -3.06
CA LEU A 432 21.54 4.42 -1.83
C LEU A 432 20.43 4.01 -0.86
N HIS A 433 19.25 3.63 -1.33
CA HIS A 433 18.20 3.13 -0.44
C HIS A 433 18.60 1.79 0.20
N LEU A 434 19.19 0.88 -0.58
CA LEU A 434 19.70 -0.38 -0.03
C LEU A 434 20.91 -0.18 0.88
N LYS A 435 21.77 0.81 0.60
CA LYS A 435 22.85 1.17 1.54
C LYS A 435 22.29 1.69 2.86
N THR A 436 21.26 2.53 2.80
CA THR A 436 20.58 3.02 4.01
C THR A 436 19.98 1.85 4.82
N LEU A 437 19.35 0.89 4.13
CA LEU A 437 18.80 -0.31 4.77
C LEU A 437 19.91 -1.18 5.38
N GLU A 438 21.00 -1.35 4.65
CA GLU A 438 22.18 -2.08 5.10
C GLU A 438 22.74 -1.50 6.40
N ASP A 439 22.94 -0.20 6.45
CA ASP A 439 23.42 0.50 7.65
C ASP A 439 22.43 0.39 8.82
N PHE A 440 21.15 0.51 8.54
CA PHE A 440 20.11 0.32 9.56
C PHE A 440 20.14 -1.08 10.18
N LEU A 441 20.37 -2.11 9.36
CA LEU A 441 20.45 -3.49 9.81
C LEU A 441 21.74 -3.80 10.59
N GLU A 442 22.83 -3.07 10.33
CA GLU A 442 24.05 -3.19 11.13
C GLU A 442 23.81 -2.78 12.59
N GLU A 443 23.06 -1.71 12.79
CA GLU A 443 22.70 -1.20 14.12
C GLU A 443 21.60 -2.01 14.78
N ARG A 444 20.65 -2.55 13.99
CA ARG A 444 19.42 -3.20 14.46
C ARG A 444 19.19 -4.54 13.77
N ARG A 445 20.05 -5.51 14.07
CA ARG A 445 20.00 -6.86 13.48
C ARG A 445 18.63 -7.51 13.69
N GLY A 446 18.08 -8.06 12.60
CA GLY A 446 16.82 -8.79 12.62
C GLY A 446 15.56 -7.92 12.69
N ALA A 447 15.69 -6.59 12.76
CA ALA A 447 14.54 -5.69 12.84
C ALA A 447 13.73 -5.66 11.54
N VAL A 448 14.39 -5.83 10.40
CA VAL A 448 13.76 -5.83 9.07
C VAL A 448 14.01 -7.18 8.42
N THR A 449 12.96 -7.83 7.93
CA THR A 449 12.99 -9.21 7.43
C THR A 449 13.11 -9.33 5.91
N GLY A 450 12.89 -8.25 5.18
CA GLY A 450 12.93 -8.27 3.72
C GLY A 450 12.78 -6.92 3.06
N TYR A 451 13.02 -6.93 1.76
CA TYR A 451 12.89 -5.78 0.86
C TYR A 451 12.16 -6.21 -0.40
N LEU A 452 11.02 -5.60 -0.65
CA LEU A 452 10.23 -5.79 -1.86
C LEU A 452 10.25 -4.49 -2.67
N HIS A 453 10.75 -4.58 -3.89
CA HIS A 453 10.89 -3.42 -4.78
C HIS A 453 9.58 -3.11 -5.51
N TRP A 454 9.25 -1.86 -5.66
CA TRP A 454 8.19 -1.38 -6.54
C TRP A 454 8.79 -0.79 -7.80
N ALA A 455 8.74 -1.46 -8.94
CA ALA A 455 8.07 -2.72 -9.23
C ALA A 455 8.91 -3.54 -10.21
N LEU A 456 8.51 -4.79 -10.42
CA LEU A 456 9.17 -5.66 -11.40
C LEU A 456 9.01 -5.12 -12.82
N THR A 457 7.77 -4.76 -13.18
CA THR A 457 7.38 -4.26 -14.51
C THR A 457 6.77 -2.88 -14.40
N ASP A 458 6.78 -2.14 -15.50
CA ASP A 458 5.93 -0.98 -15.63
C ASP A 458 4.47 -1.37 -15.39
N ASN A 459 3.66 -0.43 -14.93
CA ASN A 459 2.28 -0.67 -14.55
C ASN A 459 1.41 0.58 -14.76
N TYR A 460 0.13 0.45 -14.45
CA TYR A 460 -0.84 1.54 -14.44
C TYR A 460 -0.75 2.30 -13.12
N GLU A 461 -0.29 3.55 -13.15
CA GLU A 461 -0.06 4.35 -11.93
C GLU A 461 -1.29 5.19 -11.60
N TRP A 462 -2.37 4.54 -11.24
CA TRP A 462 -3.60 5.17 -10.73
C TRP A 462 -4.08 6.33 -11.62
N ALA A 463 -4.28 7.51 -11.01
CA ALA A 463 -4.73 8.70 -11.75
C ALA A 463 -3.76 9.13 -12.87
N ASP A 464 -2.49 8.78 -12.78
CA ASP A 464 -1.46 9.18 -13.75
C ASP A 464 -1.33 8.23 -14.96
N GLY A 465 -2.01 7.08 -14.92
CA GLY A 465 -2.02 6.13 -16.03
C GLY A 465 -0.65 5.49 -16.29
N PHE A 466 -0.23 5.40 -17.54
CA PHE A 466 1.01 4.71 -17.92
C PHE A 466 2.24 5.62 -18.06
N ARG A 467 2.11 6.90 -17.74
CA ARG A 467 3.22 7.86 -17.88
C ARG A 467 4.31 7.67 -16.84
N MET A 468 3.97 7.16 -15.66
CA MET A 468 4.90 6.94 -14.56
C MET A 468 5.37 5.49 -14.56
N ARG A 469 6.63 5.27 -14.94
CA ARG A 469 7.18 3.94 -15.15
C ARG A 469 8.13 3.56 -14.02
N PHE A 470 7.73 2.56 -13.25
CA PHE A 470 8.45 2.08 -12.06
C PHE A 470 9.21 0.77 -12.26
N GLY A 471 9.09 0.14 -13.43
CA GLY A 471 9.55 -1.22 -13.63
C GLY A 471 11.06 -1.39 -13.69
N LEU A 472 11.54 -2.48 -13.11
CA LEU A 472 12.86 -3.03 -13.43
C LEU A 472 12.91 -3.53 -14.88
N PHE A 473 11.75 -3.87 -15.40
CA PHE A 473 11.53 -4.23 -16.80
C PHE A 473 10.59 -3.22 -17.47
N HIS A 474 11.02 -2.67 -18.59
CA HIS A 474 10.16 -1.89 -19.47
C HIS A 474 9.11 -2.80 -20.11
N VAL A 475 7.86 -2.35 -20.19
CA VAL A 475 6.80 -3.06 -20.90
C VAL A 475 6.32 -2.22 -22.09
N ASP A 476 6.40 -2.80 -23.27
CA ASP A 476 5.76 -2.26 -24.46
C ASP A 476 4.24 -2.55 -24.36
N LEU A 477 3.43 -1.49 -24.31
CA LEU A 477 1.99 -1.64 -24.11
C LEU A 477 1.24 -2.25 -25.29
N GLN A 478 1.83 -2.26 -26.50
CA GLN A 478 1.22 -2.87 -27.67
C GLN A 478 1.55 -4.36 -27.77
N THR A 479 2.83 -4.70 -27.65
CA THR A 479 3.32 -6.08 -27.78
C THR A 479 3.30 -6.85 -26.45
N LYS A 480 3.21 -6.14 -25.34
CA LYS A 480 3.34 -6.65 -23.97
C LYS A 480 4.74 -7.22 -23.68
N LYS A 481 5.72 -6.98 -24.53
CA LYS A 481 7.10 -7.44 -24.33
C LYS A 481 7.73 -6.76 -23.12
N ARG A 482 8.36 -7.57 -22.26
CA ARG A 482 9.17 -7.12 -21.13
C ARG A 482 10.63 -7.03 -21.55
N THR A 483 11.26 -5.89 -21.32
CA THR A 483 12.69 -5.66 -21.63
C THR A 483 13.40 -5.18 -20.38
N LYS A 484 14.46 -5.88 -19.99
CA LYS A 484 15.20 -5.59 -18.77
C LYS A 484 15.89 -4.22 -18.84
N ARG A 485 15.77 -3.44 -17.76
CA ARG A 485 16.54 -2.21 -17.54
C ARG A 485 17.83 -2.52 -16.78
N PRO A 486 18.89 -1.70 -16.93
CA PRO A 486 20.16 -1.90 -16.21
C PRO A 486 20.03 -1.96 -14.69
N SER A 487 19.07 -1.25 -14.11
CA SER A 487 18.81 -1.28 -12.66
C SER A 487 18.43 -2.67 -12.13
N ALA A 488 17.81 -3.51 -12.95
CA ALA A 488 17.50 -4.89 -12.58
C ALA A 488 18.78 -5.70 -12.33
N ASP A 489 19.80 -5.50 -13.14
CA ASP A 489 21.10 -6.18 -12.96
C ASP A 489 21.79 -5.75 -11.66
N LEU A 490 21.70 -4.47 -11.31
CA LEU A 490 22.25 -3.98 -10.04
C LEU A 490 21.54 -4.63 -8.85
N LEU A 491 20.20 -4.67 -8.85
CA LEU A 491 19.45 -5.29 -7.78
C LEU A 491 19.75 -6.79 -7.67
N ALA A 492 19.82 -7.49 -8.80
CA ALA A 492 20.21 -8.89 -8.83
C ALA A 492 21.60 -9.13 -8.23
N ARG A 493 22.54 -8.24 -8.51
CA ARG A 493 23.89 -8.29 -7.95
C ARG A 493 23.88 -8.10 -6.43
N VAL A 494 23.12 -7.14 -5.92
CA VAL A 494 22.97 -6.93 -4.47
C VAL A 494 22.40 -8.17 -3.79
N ILE A 495 21.38 -8.78 -4.40
CA ILE A 495 20.78 -10.01 -3.88
C ILE A 495 21.80 -11.15 -3.84
N ALA A 496 22.57 -11.34 -4.91
CA ALA A 496 23.58 -12.40 -5.01
C ALA A 496 24.75 -12.20 -4.04
N GLU A 497 25.23 -10.97 -3.91
CA GLU A 497 26.39 -10.66 -3.05
C GLU A 497 26.01 -10.47 -1.57
N GLY A 498 24.74 -10.18 -1.28
CA GLY A 498 24.27 -9.88 0.07
C GLY A 498 24.79 -8.55 0.62
N ALA A 499 25.20 -7.64 -0.27
CA ALA A 499 25.71 -6.31 0.06
C ALA A 499 25.60 -5.39 -1.14
N VAL A 500 25.54 -4.09 -0.88
CA VAL A 500 25.59 -3.08 -1.97
C VAL A 500 27.04 -2.87 -2.39
N PRO A 501 27.39 -3.02 -3.69
CA PRO A 501 28.75 -2.79 -4.16
C PRO A 501 29.23 -1.36 -3.88
N GLU A 502 30.47 -1.22 -3.39
CA GLU A 502 31.02 0.10 -3.04
C GLU A 502 31.12 1.04 -4.23
N GLU A 503 31.47 0.52 -5.41
CA GLU A 503 31.51 1.32 -6.63
C GLU A 503 30.11 1.86 -7.01
N ALA A 504 29.04 1.09 -6.79
CA ALA A 504 27.68 1.55 -7.03
C ALA A 504 27.28 2.66 -6.06
N ILE A 505 27.69 2.57 -4.81
CA ILE A 505 27.44 3.62 -3.79
C ILE A 505 28.16 4.90 -4.19
N LYS A 506 29.43 4.80 -4.56
CA LYS A 506 30.24 5.95 -4.98
C LYS A 506 29.63 6.64 -6.19
N GLU A 507 29.34 5.88 -7.23
CA GLU A 507 28.71 6.40 -8.46
C GLU A 507 27.36 7.08 -8.15
N ALA A 508 26.56 6.46 -7.31
CA ALA A 508 25.25 7.02 -6.93
C ALA A 508 25.39 8.36 -6.20
N ARG A 509 26.33 8.47 -5.26
CA ARG A 509 26.59 9.73 -4.55
C ARG A 509 27.03 10.84 -5.48
N GLU A 510 27.90 10.53 -6.44
CA GLU A 510 28.35 11.48 -7.46
C GLU A 510 27.20 11.93 -8.37
N LYS A 511 26.40 10.98 -8.89
CA LYS A 511 25.30 11.26 -9.81
C LYS A 511 24.14 11.99 -9.15
N LEU A 512 23.88 11.74 -7.88
CA LEU A 512 22.79 12.37 -7.13
C LEU A 512 23.27 13.62 -6.38
N SER A 513 24.55 14.02 -6.55
CA SER A 513 25.16 15.19 -5.90
C SER A 513 24.98 15.20 -4.38
N LEU A 514 25.01 14.00 -3.77
CA LEU A 514 24.91 13.85 -2.33
C LEU A 514 26.30 13.82 -1.71
N SER A 515 26.54 14.68 -0.71
CA SER A 515 27.79 14.65 0.06
C SER A 515 27.97 13.31 0.78
N LYS A 516 29.24 12.96 1.04
CA LYS A 516 29.63 11.73 1.73
C LYS A 516 29.01 11.62 3.13
#